data_d3e3cdf95588bb0d8e6fb7795e97dbdc
#
_entry.id   d3e3cdf95588bb0d8e6fb7795e97dbdc
#
_cell.length_a   1.000
_cell.length_b   1.000
_cell.length_c   1.000
_cell.angle_alpha   90.00
_cell.angle_beta   90.00
_cell.angle_gamma   90.00
#
_symmetry.space_group_name_H-M   'P 1'
#
loop_
_entity.id
_entity.type
_entity.pdbx_description
1 polymer ?
#
loop_
_entity_poly.entity_id
_entity_poly.type
_entity_poly.pdbx_seq_one_letter_code
_entity_poly.pdbx_strand_id
1 'polypeptide(L)'
;MAESYDYLIVGAGFAGSVLAERLAEGSGKRCLVVDRRDHIAGNAYDRTDKAGILIHAYGPHYFRTNSDKVVAYLSRFTDWHRVDYQVLVWTDGKYW
;
A
#
# COMPACT_ATOMS: atom_id res chain seq x y z
N MET A 1 7.08 9.57 -32.26
CA MET A 1 5.98 8.57 -32.26
C MET A 1 5.26 8.68 -30.90
N ALA A 2 3.94 8.60 -30.94
CA ALA A 2 3.17 8.57 -29.69
C ALA A 2 3.46 7.26 -28.92
N GLU A 3 3.66 7.35 -27.62
CA GLU A 3 3.72 6.17 -26.78
C GLU A 3 2.34 5.49 -26.74
N SER A 4 2.32 4.17 -26.89
CA SER A 4 1.10 3.38 -26.78
C SER A 4 1.11 2.53 -25.53
N TYR A 5 -0.03 2.44 -24.86
CA TYR A 5 -0.25 1.62 -23.68
C TYR A 5 -1.39 0.63 -23.96
N ASP A 6 -1.27 -0.57 -23.40
CA ASP A 6 -2.33 -1.58 -23.49
C ASP A 6 -3.45 -1.31 -22.49
N TYR A 7 -3.10 -0.74 -21.33
CA TYR A 7 -4.03 -0.47 -20.23
C TYR A 7 -3.80 0.90 -19.60
N LEU A 8 -4.89 1.58 -19.30
CA LEU A 8 -4.94 2.73 -18.42
C LEU A 8 -5.52 2.28 -17.08
N ILE A 9 -4.76 2.46 -16.00
CA ILE A 9 -5.16 2.13 -14.64
C ILE A 9 -5.31 3.42 -13.85
N VAL A 10 -6.50 3.69 -13.37
CA VAL A 10 -6.81 4.89 -12.59
C VAL A 10 -6.77 4.53 -11.10
N GLY A 11 -5.79 5.08 -10.41
CA GLY A 11 -5.50 4.84 -9.00
C GLY A 11 -4.23 4.01 -8.78
N ALA A 12 -3.29 4.56 -8.03
CA ALA A 12 -2.00 3.97 -7.67
C ALA A 12 -1.98 3.43 -6.22
N GLY A 13 -3.13 3.00 -5.72
CA GLY A 13 -3.26 2.26 -4.46
C GLY A 13 -2.92 0.77 -4.65
N PHE A 14 -3.22 -0.05 -3.66
CA PHE A 14 -2.93 -1.50 -3.72
C PHE A 14 -3.52 -2.18 -4.95
N ALA A 15 -4.80 -1.98 -5.23
CA ALA A 15 -5.48 -2.65 -6.33
C ALA A 15 -4.86 -2.29 -7.69
N GLY A 16 -4.67 -1.00 -7.95
CA GLY A 16 -4.10 -0.53 -9.22
C GLY A 16 -2.65 -0.94 -9.39
N SER A 17 -1.86 -0.89 -8.33
CA SER A 17 -0.44 -1.29 -8.37
C SER A 17 -0.27 -2.78 -8.61
N VAL A 18 -1.07 -3.62 -7.93
CA VAL A 18 -1.04 -5.08 -8.13
C VAL A 18 -1.48 -5.44 -9.56
N LEU A 19 -2.55 -4.80 -10.04
CA LEU A 19 -3.02 -5.04 -11.41
C LEU A 19 -1.97 -4.65 -12.45
N ALA A 20 -1.36 -3.47 -12.30
CA ALA A 20 -0.31 -3.00 -13.20
C ALA A 20 0.89 -3.97 -13.22
N GLU A 21 1.35 -4.39 -12.06
CA GLU A 21 2.48 -5.32 -11.94
C GLU A 21 2.16 -6.68 -12.56
N ARG A 22 0.97 -7.23 -12.29
CA ARG A 22 0.56 -8.52 -12.85
C ARG A 22 0.38 -8.49 -14.37
N LEU A 23 -0.13 -7.41 -14.91
CA LEU A 23 -0.25 -7.23 -16.36
C LEU A 23 1.11 -7.04 -17.03
N ALA A 24 2.00 -6.27 -16.41
CA ALA A 24 3.33 -6.01 -16.95
C ALA A 24 4.22 -7.27 -16.87
N GLU A 25 4.39 -7.86 -15.69
CA GLU A 25 5.27 -9.02 -15.49
C GLU A 25 4.65 -10.31 -16.05
N GLY A 26 3.36 -10.55 -15.75
CA GLY A 26 2.71 -11.81 -16.13
C GLY A 26 2.29 -11.89 -17.61
N SER A 27 2.09 -10.77 -18.29
CA SER A 27 1.54 -10.72 -19.65
C SER A 27 2.28 -9.78 -20.60
N GLY A 28 3.38 -9.17 -20.17
CA GLY A 28 4.20 -8.28 -20.99
C GLY A 28 3.47 -7.02 -21.46
N LYS A 29 2.43 -6.59 -20.74
CA LYS A 29 1.60 -5.44 -21.12
C LYS A 29 2.20 -4.13 -20.66
N ARG A 30 2.03 -3.09 -21.48
CA ARG A 30 2.38 -1.72 -21.09
C ARG A 30 1.19 -1.07 -20.40
N CYS A 31 1.39 -0.68 -19.14
CA CYS A 31 0.36 -0.04 -18.34
C CYS A 31 0.73 1.42 -18.05
N LEU A 32 -0.23 2.31 -18.22
CA LEU A 32 -0.17 3.68 -17.71
C LEU A 32 -1.00 3.74 -16.44
N VAL A 33 -0.35 4.06 -15.32
CA VAL A 33 -1.04 4.27 -14.04
C VAL A 33 -1.14 5.76 -13.78
N VAL A 34 -2.33 6.25 -13.48
CA VAL A 34 -2.59 7.64 -13.15
C VAL A 34 -3.26 7.75 -11.79
N ASP A 35 -2.91 8.76 -11.02
CA ASP A 35 -3.56 9.05 -9.73
C ASP A 35 -3.78 10.55 -9.60
N ARG A 36 -4.82 10.95 -8.88
CA ARG A 36 -5.06 12.35 -8.56
C ARG A 36 -4.16 12.90 -7.46
N ARG A 37 -3.60 12.02 -6.62
CA ARG A 37 -2.64 12.36 -5.57
C ARG A 37 -1.24 12.50 -6.17
N ASP A 38 -0.43 13.29 -5.53
CA ASP A 38 0.97 13.52 -5.89
C ASP A 38 1.92 12.43 -5.36
N HIS A 39 1.38 11.31 -4.89
CA HIS A 39 2.11 10.16 -4.39
C HIS A 39 1.40 8.85 -4.76
N ILE A 40 2.13 7.75 -4.72
CA ILE A 40 1.63 6.38 -4.87
C ILE A 40 1.12 5.81 -3.54
N ALA A 41 0.72 4.55 -3.53
CA ALA A 41 0.29 3.74 -2.38
C ALA A 41 -1.12 4.05 -1.84
N GLY A 42 -1.82 5.03 -2.38
CA GLY A 42 -3.19 5.32 -1.95
C GLY A 42 -3.30 5.62 -0.45
N ASN A 43 -4.23 4.98 0.23
CA ASN A 43 -4.42 5.16 1.68
C ASN A 43 -3.37 4.43 2.53
N ALA A 44 -2.56 3.56 1.94
CA ALA A 44 -1.43 2.91 2.60
C ALA A 44 -0.14 3.76 2.57
N TYR A 45 -0.23 5.00 2.12
CA TYR A 45 0.92 5.88 2.02
C TYR A 45 1.44 6.30 3.38
N ASP A 46 2.74 6.06 3.57
CA ASP A 46 3.50 6.52 4.72
C ASP A 46 4.49 7.59 4.31
N ARG A 47 4.79 8.48 5.20
CA ARG A 47 5.83 9.50 5.01
C ARG A 47 6.58 9.78 6.30
N THR A 48 7.79 10.24 6.16
CA THR A 48 8.55 10.75 7.30
C THR A 48 8.16 12.21 7.55
N ASP A 49 7.87 12.55 8.78
CA ASP A 49 7.58 13.91 9.19
C ASP A 49 8.85 14.76 9.36
N LYS A 50 8.69 16.02 9.76
CA LYS A 50 9.82 16.95 9.97
C LYS A 50 10.73 16.55 11.12
N ALA A 51 10.26 15.71 12.04
CA ALA A 51 11.04 15.19 13.16
C ALA A 51 11.75 13.87 12.83
N GLY A 52 11.60 13.35 11.60
CA GLY A 52 12.17 12.10 11.16
C GLY A 52 11.36 10.87 11.56
N ILE A 53 10.10 11.04 11.97
CA ILE A 53 9.22 9.97 12.41
C ILE A 53 8.38 9.49 11.21
N LEU A 54 8.37 8.18 10.99
CA LEU A 54 7.49 7.56 9.99
C LEU A 54 6.05 7.59 10.48
N ILE A 55 5.18 8.20 9.70
CA ILE A 55 3.76 8.35 10.02
C ILE A 55 2.88 7.81 8.91
N HIS A 56 1.73 7.24 9.30
CA HIS A 56 0.65 6.88 8.38
C HIS A 56 -0.12 8.13 7.97
N ALA A 57 -0.02 8.52 6.70
CA ALA A 57 -0.59 9.79 6.23
C ALA A 57 -2.13 9.85 6.29
N TYR A 58 -2.80 8.70 6.18
CA TYR A 58 -4.26 8.58 6.12
C TYR A 58 -4.86 7.75 7.26
N GLY A 59 -4.17 7.71 8.38
CA GLY A 59 -4.56 6.93 9.55
C GLY A 59 -3.89 5.56 9.63
N PRO A 60 -3.89 4.96 10.83
CA PRO A 60 -3.22 3.69 11.06
C PRO A 60 -3.76 2.59 10.15
N HIS A 61 -2.87 1.85 9.53
CA HIS A 61 -3.20 0.68 8.74
C HIS A 61 -2.21 -0.43 8.99
N TYR A 62 -2.72 -1.66 9.03
CA TYR A 62 -1.93 -2.86 9.26
C TYR A 62 -2.29 -3.89 8.21
N PHE A 63 -1.27 -4.55 7.67
CA PHE A 63 -1.48 -5.66 6.78
C PHE A 63 -1.85 -6.91 7.60
N ARG A 64 -2.98 -7.52 7.25
CA ARG A 64 -3.45 -8.78 7.84
C ARG A 64 -3.92 -9.71 6.74
N THR A 65 -3.49 -10.96 6.80
CA THR A 65 -3.97 -12.00 5.90
C THR A 65 -3.69 -13.38 6.48
N ASN A 66 -4.52 -14.36 6.11
CA ASN A 66 -4.29 -15.78 6.35
C ASN A 66 -3.79 -16.49 5.08
N SER A 67 -3.45 -15.75 4.04
CA SER A 67 -3.01 -16.29 2.76
C SER A 67 -1.49 -16.20 2.61
N ASP A 68 -0.82 -17.33 2.69
CA ASP A 68 0.63 -17.42 2.44
C ASP A 68 0.98 -16.95 1.03
N LYS A 69 0.10 -17.18 0.06
CA LYS A 69 0.28 -16.69 -1.31
C LYS A 69 0.33 -15.17 -1.38
N VAL A 70 -0.52 -14.47 -0.64
CA VAL A 70 -0.53 -13.02 -0.60
C VAL A 70 0.71 -12.49 0.12
N VAL A 71 1.10 -13.11 1.23
CA VAL A 71 2.34 -12.77 1.94
C VAL A 71 3.55 -12.93 1.02
N ALA A 72 3.69 -14.08 0.36
CA ALA A 72 4.81 -14.35 -0.54
C ALA A 72 4.87 -13.35 -1.71
N TYR A 73 3.72 -13.00 -2.28
CA TYR A 73 3.65 -12.02 -3.36
C TYR A 73 4.10 -10.63 -2.91
N LEU A 74 3.53 -10.12 -1.83
CA LEU A 74 3.83 -8.76 -1.34
C LEU A 74 5.24 -8.64 -0.77
N SER A 75 5.79 -9.70 -0.20
CA SER A 75 7.17 -9.74 0.32
C SER A 75 8.25 -9.60 -0.76
N ARG A 76 7.86 -9.64 -2.03
CA ARG A 76 8.76 -9.31 -3.15
C ARG A 76 9.06 -7.80 -3.24
N PHE A 77 8.23 -6.96 -2.63
CA PHE A 77 8.26 -5.51 -2.78
C PHE A 77 8.57 -4.76 -1.49
N THR A 78 8.50 -5.43 -0.34
CA THR A 78 8.72 -4.80 0.97
C THR A 78 9.25 -5.79 1.99
N ASP A 79 9.96 -5.27 2.97
CA ASP A 79 10.27 -5.96 4.22
C ASP A 79 9.17 -5.65 5.24
N TRP A 80 8.74 -6.68 5.95
CA TRP A 80 7.67 -6.55 6.93
C TRP A 80 8.22 -6.22 8.31
N HIS A 81 7.66 -5.20 8.92
CA HIS A 81 7.87 -4.92 10.33
C HIS A 81 6.70 -5.46 11.14
N ARG A 82 6.98 -6.45 11.99
CA ARG A 82 5.94 -7.00 12.87
C ARG A 82 5.58 -5.98 13.95
N VAL A 83 4.28 -5.72 14.07
CA VAL A 83 3.73 -4.82 15.08
C VAL A 83 2.76 -5.60 15.96
N ASP A 84 3.09 -5.69 17.24
CA ASP A 84 2.19 -6.16 18.28
C ASP A 84 1.64 -4.91 18.99
N TYR A 85 0.42 -4.51 18.63
CA TYR A 85 -0.22 -3.34 19.23
C TYR A 85 -1.35 -3.73 20.16
N GLN A 86 -1.56 -2.91 21.16
CA GLN A 86 -2.69 -3.02 22.08
C GLN A 86 -3.54 -1.76 21.98
N VAL A 87 -4.84 -1.94 21.87
CA VAL A 87 -5.80 -0.85 21.98
C VAL A 87 -6.26 -0.79 23.43
N LEU A 88 -5.98 0.33 24.08
CA LEU A 88 -6.41 0.59 25.44
C LEU A 88 -7.57 1.58 25.42
N VAL A 89 -8.62 1.23 26.12
CA VAL A 89 -9.77 2.12 26.31
C VAL A 89 -9.75 2.65 27.74
N TRP A 90 -9.76 3.97 27.85
CA TRP A 90 -9.91 4.62 29.16
C TRP A 90 -11.39 4.89 29.41
N THR A 91 -11.93 4.28 30.45
CA THR A 91 -13.31 4.54 30.92
C THR A 91 -13.40 4.26 32.43
N ASP A 92 -14.24 4.99 33.13
CA ASP A 92 -14.51 4.84 34.55
C ASP A 92 -13.23 4.85 35.43
N GLY A 93 -12.26 5.69 35.04
CA GLY A 93 -11.02 5.88 35.80
C GLY A 93 -9.99 4.77 35.65
N LYS A 94 -10.12 3.88 34.66
CA LYS A 94 -9.14 2.79 34.38
C LYS A 94 -9.00 2.48 32.91
N TYR A 95 -7.91 1.80 32.59
CA TYR A 95 -7.67 1.22 31.27
C TYR A 95 -8.23 -0.21 31.19
N TRP A 96 -8.68 -0.53 29.99
CA TRP A 96 -9.16 -1.86 29.61
C TRP A 96 -8.37 -2.40 28.43
#